data_1652b50fc619a95731ee3a78d0575ab9
#
_entry.id   1652b50fc619a95731ee3a78d0575ab9
#
_cell.length_a   1.000
_cell.length_b   1.000
_cell.length_c   1.000
_cell.angle_alpha   90.00
_cell.angle_beta   90.00
_cell.angle_gamma   90.00
#
_symmetry.space_group_name_H-M   'P 1'
#
loop_
_entity.id
_entity.type
_entity.pdbx_description
1 polymer ?
#
loop_
_entity_poly.entity_id
_entity_poly.type
_entity_poly.pdbx_seq_one_letter_code
_entity_poly.pdbx_strand_id
1 'polypeptide(L)'
;MGSFVLITGGSGAGKTTIARSVENLRLPDCEVHFFDSIGVPSVEQMRTEYGLGHEPGGAWQRAMTLQWMRRIRTILDRGISVLREGQLRIAFIREALTENQISGAHVILLDCDDATRTQRLCSDRLQPDLANRDMMNWARYLREEAEEADVKILDTGRLPIAECVRVIVECLTSGGCNQLRPKAANH
;
A
#
# COMPACT_ATOMS: atom_id res chain seq x y z
N MET A 1 3.88 -14.05 -16.24
CA MET A 1 3.30 -12.87 -15.59
C MET A 1 4.19 -12.52 -14.42
N GLY A 2 4.55 -11.24 -14.27
CA GLY A 2 5.37 -10.80 -13.14
C GLY A 2 4.65 -10.93 -11.80
N SER A 3 5.40 -10.92 -10.69
CA SER A 3 4.85 -10.89 -9.33
C SER A 3 4.40 -9.49 -8.96
N PHE A 4 3.33 -9.36 -8.19
CA PHE A 4 2.85 -8.08 -7.71
C PHE A 4 2.82 -8.02 -6.19
N VAL A 5 3.53 -7.04 -5.63
CA VAL A 5 3.51 -6.71 -4.20
C VAL A 5 3.00 -5.28 -4.03
N LEU A 6 1.98 -5.11 -3.18
CA LEU A 6 1.49 -3.80 -2.78
C LEU A 6 1.68 -3.63 -1.28
N ILE A 7 2.42 -2.58 -0.88
CA ILE A 7 2.55 -2.20 0.51
C ILE A 7 1.68 -0.98 0.81
N THR A 8 0.85 -1.08 1.85
CA THR A 8 -0.01 0.00 2.34
C THR A 8 0.27 0.31 3.81
N GLY A 9 -0.32 1.35 4.34
CA GLY A 9 -0.17 1.77 5.74
C GLY A 9 -0.28 3.27 5.92
N GLY A 10 -0.48 3.74 7.13
CA GLY A 10 -0.55 5.17 7.47
C GLY A 10 0.77 5.91 7.25
N SER A 11 0.75 7.24 7.29
CA SER A 11 1.97 8.04 7.29
C SER A 11 2.85 7.68 8.49
N GLY A 12 4.16 7.73 8.34
CA GLY A 12 5.12 7.30 9.38
C GLY A 12 5.33 5.79 9.50
N ALA A 13 4.59 4.94 8.76
CA ALA A 13 4.78 3.48 8.78
C ALA A 13 6.02 2.98 8.01
N GLY A 14 6.81 3.84 7.37
CA GLY A 14 8.07 3.46 6.71
C GLY A 14 7.92 2.94 5.27
N LYS A 15 6.76 3.04 4.64
CA LYS A 15 6.50 2.55 3.28
C LYS A 15 7.53 3.01 2.25
N THR A 16 7.71 4.32 2.13
CA THR A 16 8.64 4.91 1.15
C THR A 16 10.10 4.52 1.42
N THR A 17 10.50 4.44 2.69
CA THR A 17 11.85 3.99 3.08
C THR A 17 12.10 2.55 2.63
N ILE A 18 11.15 1.66 2.88
CA ILE A 18 11.25 0.25 2.51
C ILE A 18 11.20 0.09 0.99
N ALA A 19 10.27 0.78 0.30
CA ALA A 19 10.18 0.74 -1.16
C ALA A 19 11.48 1.22 -1.84
N ARG A 20 12.07 2.31 -1.35
CA ARG A 20 13.37 2.79 -1.84
C ARG A 20 14.51 1.82 -1.55
N SER A 21 14.48 1.13 -0.42
CA SER A 21 15.47 0.10 -0.12
C SER A 21 15.38 -1.06 -1.11
N VAL A 22 14.17 -1.48 -1.50
CA VAL A 22 13.98 -2.49 -2.55
C VAL A 22 14.42 -1.97 -3.91
N GLU A 23 14.07 -0.72 -4.27
CA GLU A 23 14.48 -0.09 -5.53
C GLU A 23 16.01 -0.07 -5.69
N ASN A 24 16.74 0.24 -4.59
CA ASN A 24 18.20 0.27 -4.57
C ASN A 24 18.85 -1.10 -4.79
N LEU A 25 18.13 -2.20 -4.58
CA LEU A 25 18.62 -3.55 -4.89
C LEU A 25 18.67 -3.82 -6.40
N ARG A 26 18.01 -3.02 -7.22
CA ARG A 26 17.98 -3.13 -8.68
C ARG A 26 17.64 -4.56 -9.14
N LEU A 27 16.58 -5.13 -8.57
CA LEU A 27 16.15 -6.47 -8.94
C LEU A 27 15.85 -6.54 -10.44
N PRO A 28 16.30 -7.59 -11.14
CA PRO A 28 16.02 -7.76 -12.55
C PRO A 28 14.52 -7.89 -12.79
N ASP A 29 14.03 -7.31 -13.88
CA ASP A 29 12.61 -7.34 -14.29
C ASP A 29 11.64 -6.93 -13.17
N CYS A 30 11.99 -5.89 -12.40
CA CYS A 30 11.21 -5.38 -11.30
C CYS A 30 11.11 -3.84 -11.36
N GLU A 31 9.90 -3.32 -11.32
CA GLU A 31 9.62 -1.89 -11.22
C GLU A 31 9.10 -1.54 -9.83
N VAL A 32 9.54 -0.39 -9.28
CA VAL A 32 9.04 0.16 -8.02
C VAL A 32 8.26 1.44 -8.29
N HIS A 33 7.02 1.50 -7.81
CA HIS A 33 6.12 2.64 -8.03
C HIS A 33 5.70 3.27 -6.70
N PHE A 34 5.88 4.58 -6.61
CA PHE A 34 5.51 5.40 -5.46
C PHE A 34 4.18 6.10 -5.71
N PHE A 35 3.30 6.14 -4.71
CA PHE A 35 2.00 6.79 -4.83
C PHE A 35 2.13 8.28 -5.16
N ASP A 36 3.03 8.97 -4.47
CA ASP A 36 3.21 10.42 -4.60
C ASP A 36 3.79 10.85 -5.96
N SER A 37 4.22 9.89 -6.80
CA SER A 37 4.78 10.16 -8.12
C SER A 37 3.80 10.79 -9.12
N ILE A 38 2.50 10.71 -8.85
CA ILE A 38 1.44 11.29 -9.72
C ILE A 38 0.87 12.61 -9.21
N GLY A 39 1.39 13.10 -8.08
CA GLY A 39 0.81 14.24 -7.38
C GLY A 39 -0.51 13.90 -6.66
N VAL A 40 -0.72 14.51 -5.51
CA VAL A 40 -1.97 14.40 -4.76
C VAL A 40 -2.75 15.68 -5.00
N PRO A 41 -3.96 15.64 -5.60
CA PRO A 41 -4.78 16.83 -5.82
C PRO A 41 -5.16 17.51 -4.49
N SER A 42 -5.52 18.78 -4.54
CA SER A 42 -6.10 19.44 -3.37
C SER A 42 -7.44 18.82 -2.99
N VAL A 43 -7.85 18.96 -1.73
CA VAL A 43 -9.16 18.47 -1.25
C VAL A 43 -10.31 19.02 -2.09
N GLU A 44 -10.20 20.27 -2.56
CA GLU A 44 -11.21 20.90 -3.40
C GLU A 44 -11.28 20.27 -4.80
N GLN A 45 -10.13 19.98 -5.40
CA GLN A 45 -10.06 19.25 -6.67
C GLN A 45 -10.63 17.84 -6.54
N MET A 46 -10.28 17.11 -5.47
CA MET A 46 -10.83 15.77 -5.21
C MET A 46 -12.35 15.81 -5.10
N ARG A 47 -12.89 16.82 -4.38
CA ARG A 47 -14.33 17.01 -4.21
C ARG A 47 -15.04 17.32 -5.52
N THR A 48 -14.45 18.18 -6.35
CA THR A 48 -15.05 18.62 -7.62
C THR A 48 -15.04 17.53 -8.67
N GLU A 49 -13.95 16.78 -8.78
CA GLU A 49 -13.76 15.78 -9.84
C GLU A 49 -14.35 14.41 -9.49
N TYR A 50 -14.32 14.03 -8.20
CA TYR A 50 -14.71 12.67 -7.75
C TYR A 50 -15.90 12.66 -6.79
N GLY A 51 -16.35 13.82 -6.35
CA GLY A 51 -17.42 13.94 -5.36
C GLY A 51 -16.98 13.63 -3.93
N LEU A 52 -17.91 13.82 -3.00
CA LEU A 52 -17.75 13.44 -1.59
C LEU A 52 -18.10 11.96 -1.44
N GLY A 53 -17.08 11.11 -1.39
CA GLY A 53 -17.30 9.72 -0.94
C GLY A 53 -17.63 9.71 0.55
N HIS A 54 -18.63 8.93 0.93
CA HIS A 54 -18.99 8.71 2.35
C HIS A 54 -18.05 7.73 3.05
N GLU A 55 -17.19 7.06 2.29
CA GLU A 55 -16.28 6.04 2.80
C GLU A 55 -14.95 6.64 3.24
N PRO A 56 -14.28 6.09 4.26
CA PRO A 56 -12.90 6.46 4.59
C PRO A 56 -12.00 6.31 3.36
N GLY A 57 -11.11 7.28 3.11
CA GLY A 57 -10.28 7.34 1.89
C GLY A 57 -10.96 7.98 0.69
N GLY A 58 -12.31 8.03 0.65
CA GLY A 58 -13.09 8.75 -0.34
C GLY A 58 -13.03 8.22 -1.77
N ALA A 59 -13.88 8.79 -2.62
CA ALA A 59 -14.04 8.39 -4.01
C ALA A 59 -12.75 8.56 -4.85
N TRP A 60 -11.97 9.59 -4.55
CA TRP A 60 -10.69 9.83 -5.23
C TRP A 60 -9.70 8.68 -5.01
N GLN A 61 -9.51 8.24 -3.77
CA GLN A 61 -8.57 7.14 -3.47
C GLN A 61 -8.99 5.85 -4.19
N ARG A 62 -10.30 5.56 -4.22
CA ARG A 62 -10.85 4.41 -4.94
C ARG A 62 -10.57 4.50 -6.44
N ALA A 63 -10.89 5.65 -7.07
CA ALA A 63 -10.66 5.86 -8.50
C ALA A 63 -9.18 5.76 -8.88
N MET A 64 -8.29 6.36 -8.07
CA MET A 64 -6.84 6.27 -8.29
C MET A 64 -6.33 4.84 -8.12
N THR A 65 -6.85 4.10 -7.15
CA THR A 65 -6.47 2.69 -6.98
C THR A 65 -6.82 1.87 -8.21
N LEU A 66 -8.03 2.04 -8.76
CA LEU A 66 -8.46 1.39 -10.00
C LEU A 66 -7.58 1.76 -11.20
N GLN A 67 -7.30 3.04 -11.38
CA GLN A 67 -6.47 3.51 -12.49
C GLN A 67 -5.05 2.94 -12.42
N TRP A 68 -4.47 2.90 -11.23
CA TRP A 68 -3.15 2.31 -11.04
C TRP A 68 -3.12 0.81 -11.33
N MET A 69 -4.14 0.06 -10.92
CA MET A 69 -4.19 -1.38 -11.18
C MET A 69 -4.27 -1.70 -12.67
N ARG A 70 -4.94 -0.88 -13.47
CA ARG A 70 -4.92 -1.00 -14.94
C ARG A 70 -3.51 -0.87 -15.50
N ARG A 71 -2.76 0.13 -15.04
CA ARG A 71 -1.37 0.33 -15.45
C ARG A 71 -0.48 -0.83 -15.00
N ILE A 72 -0.61 -1.26 -13.74
CA ILE A 72 0.16 -2.38 -13.19
C ILE A 72 -0.13 -3.65 -13.98
N ARG A 73 -1.38 -3.93 -14.32
CA ARG A 73 -1.75 -5.09 -15.15
C ARG A 73 -0.93 -5.14 -16.44
N THR A 74 -0.82 -4.02 -17.15
CA THR A 74 -0.04 -3.93 -18.39
C THR A 74 1.45 -4.26 -18.19
N ILE A 75 2.02 -3.86 -17.05
CA ILE A 75 3.41 -4.14 -16.70
C ILE A 75 3.59 -5.64 -16.38
N LEU A 76 2.70 -6.20 -15.56
CA LEU A 76 2.72 -7.62 -15.19
C LEU A 76 2.57 -8.56 -16.39
N ASP A 77 1.76 -8.19 -17.39
CA ASP A 77 1.58 -8.96 -18.63
C ASP A 77 2.86 -9.04 -19.47
N ARG A 78 3.75 -8.07 -19.33
CA ARG A 78 5.09 -8.09 -19.92
C ARG A 78 6.09 -8.96 -19.17
N GLY A 79 5.68 -9.61 -18.07
CA GLY A 79 6.54 -10.44 -17.24
C GLY A 79 7.34 -9.67 -16.18
N ILE A 80 7.14 -8.35 -16.07
CA ILE A 80 7.84 -7.48 -15.13
C ILE A 80 7.13 -7.53 -13.78
N SER A 81 7.88 -7.78 -12.71
CA SER A 81 7.38 -7.73 -11.34
C SER A 81 7.20 -6.29 -10.87
N VAL A 82 6.25 -6.04 -9.99
CA VAL A 82 5.95 -4.69 -9.51
C VAL A 82 5.88 -4.66 -7.99
N LEU A 83 6.64 -3.74 -7.38
CA LEU A 83 6.39 -3.26 -6.03
C LEU A 83 5.69 -1.90 -6.12
N ARG A 84 4.52 -1.78 -5.49
CA ARG A 84 3.84 -0.49 -5.34
C ARG A 84 3.67 -0.15 -3.88
N GLU A 85 3.96 1.09 -3.52
CA GLU A 85 3.62 1.62 -2.20
C GLU A 85 2.53 2.68 -2.27
N GLY A 86 1.72 2.78 -1.22
CA GLY A 86 0.70 3.83 -1.11
C GLY A 86 -0.08 3.75 0.18
N GLN A 87 -0.79 4.83 0.53
CA GLN A 87 -1.70 4.86 1.66
C GLN A 87 -3.12 4.52 1.18
N LEU A 88 -3.40 3.24 0.99
CA LEU A 88 -4.61 2.74 0.35
C LEU A 88 -5.40 1.82 1.28
N ARG A 89 -6.74 1.89 1.19
CA ARG A 89 -7.64 0.93 1.85
C ARG A 89 -7.54 -0.45 1.20
N ILE A 90 -7.58 -1.47 2.03
CA ILE A 90 -7.53 -2.87 1.57
C ILE A 90 -8.78 -3.22 0.76
N ALA A 91 -9.95 -2.70 1.13
CA ALA A 91 -11.18 -2.88 0.36
C ALA A 91 -11.04 -2.36 -1.08
N PHE A 92 -10.47 -1.17 -1.28
CA PHE A 92 -10.24 -0.61 -2.62
C PHE A 92 -9.19 -1.38 -3.40
N ILE A 93 -8.14 -1.87 -2.72
CA ILE A 93 -7.13 -2.73 -3.34
C ILE A 93 -7.79 -4.02 -3.86
N ARG A 94 -8.61 -4.70 -3.05
CA ARG A 94 -9.31 -5.94 -3.43
C ARG A 94 -10.23 -5.75 -4.63
N GLU A 95 -11.03 -4.69 -4.58
CA GLU A 95 -11.91 -4.33 -5.69
C GLU A 95 -11.11 -4.11 -6.98
N ALA A 96 -10.07 -3.30 -6.92
CA ALA A 96 -9.25 -2.97 -8.07
C ALA A 96 -8.48 -4.17 -8.62
N LEU A 97 -8.00 -5.09 -7.78
CA LEU A 97 -7.40 -6.35 -8.19
C LEU A 97 -8.39 -7.22 -8.94
N THR A 98 -9.64 -7.33 -8.43
CA THR A 98 -10.71 -8.12 -9.04
C THR A 98 -11.10 -7.54 -10.40
N GLU A 99 -11.36 -6.25 -10.49
CA GLU A 99 -11.77 -5.58 -11.73
C GLU A 99 -10.69 -5.67 -12.82
N ASN A 100 -9.43 -5.66 -12.44
CA ASN A 100 -8.32 -5.76 -13.40
C ASN A 100 -7.79 -7.20 -13.58
N GLN A 101 -8.48 -8.20 -13.03
CA GLN A 101 -8.13 -9.62 -13.16
C GLN A 101 -6.66 -9.91 -12.74
N ILE A 102 -6.17 -9.19 -11.72
CA ILE A 102 -4.84 -9.43 -11.15
C ILE A 102 -4.98 -10.46 -10.03
N SER A 103 -4.54 -11.68 -10.30
CA SER A 103 -4.48 -12.77 -9.32
C SER A 103 -3.08 -12.91 -8.72
N GLY A 104 -2.99 -13.46 -7.52
CA GLY A 104 -1.69 -13.73 -6.87
C GLY A 104 -0.95 -12.49 -6.37
N ALA A 105 -1.64 -11.36 -6.21
CA ALA A 105 -1.06 -10.16 -5.62
C ALA A 105 -0.80 -10.37 -4.12
N HIS A 106 0.37 -9.93 -3.66
CA HIS A 106 0.73 -9.88 -2.25
C HIS A 106 0.44 -8.48 -1.71
N VAL A 107 -0.53 -8.37 -0.81
CA VAL A 107 -0.81 -7.11 -0.10
C VAL A 107 -0.24 -7.21 1.31
N ILE A 108 0.51 -6.19 1.72
CA ILE A 108 1.18 -6.13 3.01
C ILE A 108 0.87 -4.79 3.66
N LEU A 109 0.36 -4.81 4.89
CA LEU A 109 0.25 -3.61 5.70
C LEU A 109 1.57 -3.38 6.43
N LEU A 110 2.16 -2.19 6.26
CA LEU A 110 3.23 -1.71 7.13
C LEU A 110 2.60 -0.86 8.23
N ASP A 111 2.92 -1.18 9.47
CA ASP A 111 2.38 -0.46 10.61
C ASP A 111 3.42 -0.31 11.72
N CYS A 112 3.14 0.53 12.69
CA CYS A 112 3.90 0.71 13.93
C CYS A 112 2.98 1.31 14.99
N ASP A 113 3.38 1.29 16.25
CA ASP A 113 2.65 1.95 17.32
C ASP A 113 2.61 3.48 17.16
N ASP A 114 1.69 4.13 17.88
CA ASP A 114 1.44 5.57 17.80
C ASP A 114 2.66 6.39 18.25
N ALA A 115 3.44 5.91 19.23
CA ALA A 115 4.62 6.61 19.72
C ALA A 115 5.73 6.62 18.65
N THR A 116 6.02 5.47 18.06
CA THR A 116 6.98 5.33 16.96
C THR A 116 6.56 6.18 15.76
N ARG A 117 5.25 6.16 15.41
CA ARG A 117 4.69 6.97 14.32
C ARG A 117 4.88 8.44 14.57
N THR A 118 4.52 8.92 15.77
CA THR A 118 4.70 10.32 16.19
C THR A 118 6.15 10.75 16.08
N GLN A 119 7.07 9.96 16.63
CA GLN A 119 8.50 10.25 16.55
C GLN A 119 8.96 10.41 15.10
N ARG A 120 8.62 9.46 14.23
CA ARG A 120 9.00 9.49 12.80
C ARG A 120 8.42 10.69 12.05
N LEU A 121 7.17 11.04 12.32
CA LEU A 121 6.53 12.19 11.68
C LEU A 121 7.14 13.50 12.15
N CYS A 122 7.38 13.66 13.45
CA CYS A 122 7.92 14.90 14.02
C CYS A 122 9.43 15.08 13.74
N SER A 123 10.22 14.02 13.93
CA SER A 123 11.69 14.12 13.92
C SER A 123 12.29 13.79 12.56
N ASP A 124 11.86 12.67 11.94
CA ASP A 124 12.53 12.19 10.72
C ASP A 124 11.98 12.85 9.46
N ARG A 125 10.66 13.11 9.43
CA ARG A 125 9.98 13.71 8.27
C ARG A 125 9.73 15.19 8.37
N LEU A 126 9.90 15.78 9.54
CA LEU A 126 9.60 17.19 9.84
C LEU A 126 8.17 17.59 9.44
N GLN A 127 7.20 16.70 9.68
CA GLN A 127 5.78 16.85 9.38
C GLN A 127 4.94 16.67 10.66
N PRO A 128 5.14 17.49 11.71
CA PRO A 128 4.45 17.33 13.00
C PRO A 128 2.93 17.45 12.86
N ASP A 129 2.43 18.21 11.88
CA ASP A 129 0.99 18.38 11.63
C ASP A 129 0.29 17.06 11.27
N LEU A 130 1.03 16.08 10.75
CA LEU A 130 0.52 14.73 10.48
C LEU A 130 0.52 13.82 11.73
N ALA A 131 1.21 14.21 12.81
CA ALA A 131 1.21 13.48 14.07
C ALA A 131 -0.02 13.83 14.91
N ASN A 132 -1.20 13.68 14.34
CA ASN A 132 -2.48 14.06 14.93
C ASN A 132 -3.40 12.84 15.14
N ARG A 133 -4.53 13.07 15.83
CA ARG A 133 -5.50 12.04 16.15
C ARG A 133 -6.10 11.36 14.91
N ASP A 134 -6.30 12.11 13.84
CA ASP A 134 -6.91 11.58 12.61
C ASP A 134 -5.98 10.60 11.92
N MET A 135 -4.67 10.88 11.90
CA MET A 135 -3.67 9.95 11.38
C MET A 135 -3.59 8.66 12.22
N MET A 136 -3.67 8.76 13.56
CA MET A 136 -3.67 7.59 14.45
C MET A 136 -4.94 6.76 14.26
N ASN A 137 -6.10 7.41 14.14
CA ASN A 137 -7.35 6.74 13.84
C ASN A 137 -7.32 6.05 12.47
N TRP A 138 -6.75 6.73 11.47
CA TRP A 138 -6.58 6.16 10.13
C TRP A 138 -5.66 4.92 10.14
N ALA A 139 -4.55 4.98 10.86
CA ALA A 139 -3.65 3.84 10.97
C ALA A 139 -4.33 2.64 11.65
N ARG A 140 -5.09 2.88 12.72
CA ARG A 140 -5.89 1.85 13.40
C ARG A 140 -6.94 1.25 12.47
N TYR A 141 -7.68 2.09 11.76
CA TYR A 141 -8.66 1.65 10.77
C TYR A 141 -8.04 0.73 9.69
N LEU A 142 -6.87 1.09 9.16
CA LEU A 142 -6.17 0.24 8.18
C LEU A 142 -5.70 -1.09 8.80
N ARG A 143 -5.31 -1.10 10.07
CA ARG A 143 -4.94 -2.31 10.80
C ARG A 143 -6.15 -3.23 10.95
N GLU A 144 -7.28 -2.72 11.42
CA GLU A 144 -8.53 -3.48 11.57
C GLU A 144 -8.96 -4.08 10.22
N GLU A 145 -8.94 -3.28 9.15
CA GLU A 145 -9.27 -3.75 7.80
C GLU A 145 -8.29 -4.83 7.30
N ALA A 146 -7.00 -4.76 7.69
CA ALA A 146 -6.01 -5.78 7.35
C ALA A 146 -6.22 -7.09 8.10
N GLU A 147 -6.54 -7.01 9.40
CA GLU A 147 -6.85 -8.16 10.24
C GLU A 147 -8.10 -8.89 9.75
N GLU A 148 -9.18 -8.15 9.47
CA GLU A 148 -10.42 -8.70 8.90
C GLU A 148 -10.22 -9.36 7.52
N ALA A 149 -9.25 -8.86 6.77
CA ALA A 149 -8.92 -9.31 5.44
C ALA A 149 -7.86 -10.41 5.39
N ASP A 150 -7.32 -10.85 6.54
CA ASP A 150 -6.17 -11.76 6.65
C ASP A 150 -4.96 -11.28 5.82
N VAL A 151 -4.70 -9.97 5.85
CA VAL A 151 -3.57 -9.35 5.19
C VAL A 151 -2.37 -9.38 6.13
N LYS A 152 -1.21 -9.77 5.59
CA LYS A 152 0.05 -9.77 6.35
C LYS A 152 0.38 -8.37 6.87
N ILE A 153 0.60 -8.25 8.17
CA ILE A 153 1.04 -7.02 8.83
C ILE A 153 2.52 -7.15 9.20
N LEU A 154 3.33 -6.16 8.83
CA LEU A 154 4.71 -6.02 9.26
C LEU A 154 4.82 -4.85 10.24
N ASP A 155 5.15 -5.15 11.49
CA ASP A 155 5.39 -4.14 12.52
C ASP A 155 6.78 -3.53 12.33
N THR A 156 6.82 -2.39 11.64
CA THR A 156 8.08 -1.66 11.36
C THR A 156 8.65 -0.93 12.57
N GLY A 157 7.92 -0.87 13.68
CA GLY A 157 8.43 -0.39 14.97
C GLY A 157 9.34 -1.42 15.64
N ARG A 158 9.12 -2.70 15.34
CA ARG A 158 9.85 -3.82 15.93
C ARG A 158 10.79 -4.52 14.96
N LEU A 159 10.39 -4.62 13.70
CA LEU A 159 11.20 -5.28 12.68
C LEU A 159 12.23 -4.31 12.08
N PRO A 160 13.50 -4.73 11.94
CA PRO A 160 14.50 -3.98 11.19
C PRO A 160 14.06 -3.78 9.73
N ILE A 161 14.47 -2.67 9.13
CA ILE A 161 14.19 -2.37 7.71
C ILE A 161 14.65 -3.52 6.81
N ALA A 162 15.83 -4.08 7.05
CA ALA A 162 16.39 -5.19 6.28
C ALA A 162 15.48 -6.42 6.27
N GLU A 163 14.83 -6.72 7.39
CA GLU A 163 13.89 -7.84 7.50
C GLU A 163 12.60 -7.57 6.73
N CYS A 164 12.05 -6.36 6.81
CA CYS A 164 10.90 -5.98 6.00
C CYS A 164 11.21 -6.06 4.50
N VAL A 165 12.38 -5.58 4.09
CA VAL A 165 12.86 -5.66 2.70
C VAL A 165 12.98 -7.11 2.26
N ARG A 166 13.58 -7.99 3.09
CA ARG A 166 13.72 -9.43 2.80
C ARG A 166 12.36 -10.07 2.50
N VAL A 167 11.37 -9.82 3.34
CA VAL A 167 10.01 -10.36 3.16
C VAL A 167 9.40 -9.89 1.83
N ILE A 168 9.56 -8.62 1.48
CA ILE A 168 9.02 -8.06 0.23
C ILE A 168 9.73 -8.66 -0.98
N VAL A 169 11.05 -8.78 -0.93
CA VAL A 169 11.85 -9.38 -2.02
C VAL A 169 11.47 -10.85 -2.22
N GLU A 170 11.27 -11.61 -1.16
CA GLU A 170 10.77 -12.99 -1.25
C GLU A 170 9.42 -13.07 -1.97
N CYS A 171 8.49 -12.14 -1.69
CA CYS A 171 7.21 -12.07 -2.39
C CYS A 171 7.37 -11.71 -3.88
N LEU A 172 8.33 -10.84 -4.22
CA LEU A 172 8.58 -10.44 -5.61
C LEU A 172 9.24 -11.56 -6.43
N THR A 173 10.07 -12.41 -5.80
CA THR A 173 10.90 -13.39 -6.51
C THR A 173 10.39 -14.82 -6.45
N SER A 174 9.70 -15.23 -5.38
CA SER A 174 9.33 -16.63 -5.14
C SER A 174 7.83 -16.91 -5.06
N GLY A 175 6.97 -15.92 -5.14
CA GLY A 175 5.52 -16.10 -4.96
C GLY A 175 5.10 -16.61 -3.57
N GLY A 176 6.02 -16.63 -2.59
CA GLY A 176 5.92 -17.36 -1.32
C GLY A 176 5.25 -16.64 -0.15
N CYS A 177 4.63 -15.47 -0.33
CA CYS A 177 3.87 -14.80 0.72
C CYS A 177 2.36 -15.12 0.66
N ASN A 178 1.65 -14.82 1.73
CA ASN A 178 0.21 -14.99 1.82
C ASN A 178 -0.49 -14.14 0.74
N GLN A 179 -1.11 -14.80 -0.24
CA GLN A 179 -1.85 -14.13 -1.31
C GLN A 179 -3.24 -13.76 -0.81
N LEU A 180 -3.71 -12.55 -1.15
CA LEU A 180 -5.12 -12.19 -0.93
C LEU A 180 -6.04 -13.18 -1.68
N ARG A 181 -6.78 -13.98 -0.92
CA ARG A 181 -7.82 -14.85 -1.51
C ARG A 181 -9.05 -13.98 -1.84
N PRO A 182 -9.64 -14.13 -3.03
CA PRO A 182 -10.94 -13.53 -3.29
C PRO A 182 -11.96 -14.10 -2.29
N LYS A 183 -12.74 -13.24 -1.65
CA LYS A 183 -13.91 -13.71 -0.88
C LYS A 183 -14.78 -14.52 -1.82
N ALA A 184 -15.09 -15.77 -1.46
CA ALA A 184 -16.10 -16.55 -2.16
C ALA A 184 -17.40 -15.71 -2.17
N ALA A 185 -17.98 -15.53 -3.37
CA ALA A 185 -19.29 -14.92 -3.51
C ALA A 185 -20.28 -15.84 -2.78
N ASN A 186 -20.84 -15.38 -1.67
CA ASN A 186 -21.99 -16.03 -1.06
C ASN A 186 -23.15 -15.82 -2.03
N HIS A 187 -23.57 -16.90 -2.66
CA HIS A 187 -24.84 -17.01 -3.39
C HIS A 187 -26.00 -17.03 -2.42
#